data_a5d5f9cfe64e1269abe5ad703358ee58
#
_entry.id   a5d5f9cfe64e1269abe5ad703358ee58
#
_cell.length_a   1.000
_cell.length_b   1.000
_cell.length_c   1.000
_cell.angle_alpha   90.00
_cell.angle_beta   90.00
_cell.angle_gamma   90.00
#
_symmetry.space_group_name_H-M   'P 1'
#
loop_
_entity.id
_entity.type
_entity.pdbx_description
1 polymer ?
#
loop_
_entity_poly.entity_id
_entity_poly.type
_entity_poly.pdbx_seq_one_letter_code
_entity_poly.pdbx_strand_id
1 'polypeptide(L)'
;AVMRTRDEANTGVEGDPAPHKGKIHMKKGPFIVVSGHDLKDISQLLEQTKDKGINIYTHSEMLPAHGYPELKKYPHLAGNFGTAWQSQQKEFDNIPAPILFTTNCLMPQRPSYQDRVYTTSVVGYKGLTHITGDADGNKDFTPIIEHALRLGGYEHDHSMSGINGGHVLTTGFAHAAVLSHAEQIINSINQGHIRHIFLVGGCDGAHPGRNYYTDFVKQTPMDSLVLTLACGKYRFNDLDLGEIDGIPRILDMGQCNDSYSAIKVALALADAFDCSVNDLPLTLVLSWYEQKAVCILLTLLS
;
A
#
# COMPACT_ATOMS: atom_id res chain seq x y z
N ALA A 1 4.76 -20.61 1.99
CA ALA A 1 3.54 -21.01 2.72
C ALA A 1 2.85 -19.79 3.33
N VAL A 2 3.46 -19.04 4.27
CA VAL A 2 2.80 -17.93 5.02
C VAL A 2 2.25 -16.83 4.12
N MET A 3 3.05 -16.32 3.18
CA MET A 3 2.61 -15.27 2.26
C MET A 3 1.40 -15.72 1.42
N ARG A 4 1.43 -16.95 0.92
CA ARG A 4 0.33 -17.54 0.18
C ARG A 4 -0.94 -17.63 1.02
N THR A 5 -0.85 -18.14 2.25
CA THR A 5 -2.01 -18.26 3.16
C THR A 5 -2.63 -16.90 3.44
N ARG A 6 -1.82 -15.86 3.60
CA ARG A 6 -2.32 -14.50 3.80
C ARG A 6 -2.98 -13.92 2.54
N ASP A 7 -2.40 -14.15 1.39
CA ASP A 7 -2.97 -13.76 0.09
C ASP A 7 -4.34 -14.43 -0.11
N GLU A 8 -4.42 -15.74 0.08
CA GLU A 8 -5.66 -16.51 -0.02
C GLU A 8 -6.72 -16.06 1.01
N ALA A 9 -6.32 -15.68 2.21
CA ALA A 9 -7.23 -15.16 3.23
C ALA A 9 -7.77 -13.77 2.85
N ASN A 10 -6.92 -12.89 2.37
CA ASN A 10 -7.32 -11.55 1.96
C ASN A 10 -8.22 -11.59 0.72
N THR A 11 -7.81 -12.30 -0.32
CA THR A 11 -8.57 -12.38 -1.57
C THR A 11 -9.86 -13.19 -1.44
N GLY A 12 -9.87 -14.19 -0.56
CA GLY A 12 -11.07 -14.98 -0.26
C GLY A 12 -12.19 -14.21 0.44
N VAL A 13 -11.85 -13.16 1.18
CA VAL A 13 -12.81 -12.30 1.90
C VAL A 13 -13.09 -11.00 1.15
N GLU A 14 -12.04 -10.31 0.72
CA GLU A 14 -12.14 -8.96 0.15
C GLU A 14 -12.15 -8.96 -1.39
N GLY A 15 -11.99 -10.13 -2.01
CA GLY A 15 -11.90 -10.31 -3.47
C GLY A 15 -10.50 -10.03 -4.03
N ASP A 16 -10.29 -10.41 -5.31
CA ASP A 16 -9.03 -10.11 -5.99
C ASP A 16 -8.88 -8.61 -6.25
N PRO A 17 -7.72 -8.01 -5.92
CA PRO A 17 -7.48 -6.60 -6.19
C PRO A 17 -7.58 -6.26 -7.67
N ALA A 18 -8.22 -5.14 -7.96
CA ALA A 18 -8.31 -4.58 -9.30
C ALA A 18 -7.70 -3.17 -9.34
N PRO A 19 -7.15 -2.74 -10.48
CA PRO A 19 -6.50 -1.44 -10.63
C PRO A 19 -7.41 -0.28 -10.16
N HIS A 20 -6.85 0.60 -9.36
CA HIS A 20 -7.52 1.77 -8.80
C HIS A 20 -6.60 2.99 -8.82
N LYS A 21 -7.13 4.12 -9.30
CA LYS A 21 -6.48 5.43 -9.20
C LYS A 21 -7.10 6.22 -8.05
N GLY A 22 -6.32 6.49 -7.01
CA GLY A 22 -6.73 7.26 -5.83
C GLY A 22 -6.09 8.65 -5.80
N LYS A 23 -6.77 9.61 -5.17
CA LYS A 23 -6.22 10.95 -4.96
C LYS A 23 -5.64 11.08 -3.56
N ILE A 24 -4.60 11.90 -3.42
CA ILE A 24 -4.07 12.34 -2.11
C ILE A 24 -4.79 13.66 -1.77
N HIS A 25 -6.08 13.53 -1.47
CA HIS A 25 -6.95 14.68 -1.23
C HIS A 25 -7.95 14.34 -0.11
N MET A 26 -7.90 15.11 0.98
CA MET A 26 -8.79 14.96 2.11
C MET A 26 -9.94 15.96 1.99
N LYS A 27 -11.16 15.44 2.06
CA LYS A 27 -12.37 16.26 2.12
C LYS A 27 -12.48 16.92 3.48
N LYS A 28 -13.10 18.08 3.54
CA LYS A 28 -13.50 18.72 4.79
C LYS A 28 -14.36 17.78 5.64
N GLY A 29 -14.31 17.95 6.95
CA GLY A 29 -15.12 17.21 7.92
C GLY A 29 -14.33 16.08 8.61
N PRO A 30 -15.00 15.34 9.50
CA PRO A 30 -14.39 14.31 10.31
C PRO A 30 -13.79 13.19 9.46
N PHE A 31 -12.62 12.69 9.87
CA PHE A 31 -11.99 11.55 9.21
C PHE A 31 -11.13 10.73 10.19
N ILE A 32 -10.78 9.53 9.77
CA ILE A 32 -9.84 8.64 10.46
C ILE A 32 -8.79 8.19 9.45
N VAL A 33 -7.52 8.18 9.86
CA VAL A 33 -6.43 7.63 9.08
C VAL A 33 -6.12 6.21 9.58
N VAL A 34 -6.02 5.25 8.65
CA VAL A 34 -5.72 3.85 8.96
C VAL A 34 -4.38 3.47 8.36
N SER A 35 -3.44 3.05 9.19
CA SER A 35 -2.10 2.62 8.83
C SER A 35 -1.87 1.16 9.22
N GLY A 36 -0.92 0.51 8.57
CA GLY A 36 -0.60 -0.90 8.79
C GLY A 36 -1.07 -1.79 7.66
N HIS A 37 -1.43 -3.06 7.96
CA HIS A 37 -1.64 -4.07 6.93
C HIS A 37 -2.95 -4.84 7.04
N ASP A 38 -3.68 -4.74 8.15
CA ASP A 38 -4.80 -5.63 8.43
C ASP A 38 -6.07 -5.18 7.70
N LEU A 39 -6.49 -5.96 6.69
CA LEU A 39 -7.69 -5.67 5.91
C LEU A 39 -8.99 -5.94 6.68
N LYS A 40 -8.99 -6.90 7.62
CA LYS A 40 -10.15 -7.15 8.49
C LYS A 40 -10.43 -5.94 9.38
N ASP A 41 -9.39 -5.32 9.91
CA ASP A 41 -9.53 -4.14 10.77
C ASP A 41 -10.13 -2.95 10.02
N ILE A 42 -9.64 -2.66 8.82
CA ILE A 42 -10.20 -1.55 8.03
C ILE A 42 -11.61 -1.88 7.54
N SER A 43 -11.91 -3.14 7.19
CA SER A 43 -13.24 -3.60 6.81
C SER A 43 -14.26 -3.39 7.94
N GLN A 44 -13.92 -3.80 9.17
CA GLN A 44 -14.77 -3.58 10.35
C GLN A 44 -14.94 -2.08 10.67
N LEU A 45 -13.89 -1.28 10.52
CA LEU A 45 -13.98 0.17 10.72
C LEU A 45 -14.89 0.82 9.68
N LEU A 46 -14.78 0.43 8.42
CA LEU A 46 -15.64 0.92 7.33
C LEU A 46 -17.11 0.62 7.60
N GLU A 47 -17.43 -0.61 8.04
CA GLU A 47 -18.81 -0.96 8.38
C GLU A 47 -19.32 -0.13 9.57
N GLN A 48 -18.50 0.06 10.61
CA GLN A 48 -18.89 0.83 11.81
C GLN A 48 -18.98 2.35 11.56
N THR A 49 -18.33 2.87 10.52
CA THR A 49 -18.37 4.31 10.16
C THR A 49 -19.37 4.63 9.05
N LYS A 50 -20.04 3.61 8.50
CA LYS A 50 -21.06 3.78 7.48
C LYS A 50 -22.14 4.75 7.94
N ASP A 51 -22.51 5.69 7.08
CA ASP A 51 -23.53 6.71 7.30
C ASP A 51 -23.29 7.64 8.52
N LYS A 52 -22.06 7.68 9.06
CA LYS A 52 -21.70 8.56 10.19
C LYS A 52 -21.07 9.89 9.78
N GLY A 53 -20.95 10.17 8.49
CA GLY A 53 -20.31 11.40 8.00
C GLY A 53 -18.81 11.48 8.24
N ILE A 54 -18.15 10.33 8.42
CA ILE A 54 -16.70 10.19 8.63
C ILE A 54 -16.08 9.61 7.38
N ASN A 55 -15.01 10.24 6.87
CA ASN A 55 -14.20 9.67 5.80
C ASN A 55 -13.05 8.85 6.37
N ILE A 56 -12.71 7.76 5.68
CA ILE A 56 -11.57 6.91 6.01
C ILE A 56 -10.50 7.11 4.95
N TYR A 57 -9.28 7.38 5.40
CA TYR A 57 -8.09 7.50 4.55
C TYR A 57 -7.07 6.44 4.93
N THR A 58 -6.50 5.81 3.92
CA THR A 58 -5.38 4.89 4.11
C THR A 58 -4.07 5.63 4.25
N HIS A 59 -3.10 5.02 4.92
CA HIS A 59 -1.73 5.52 5.03
C HIS A 59 -0.77 4.36 4.86
N SER A 60 0.38 4.61 4.19
CA SER A 60 1.47 3.65 4.08
C SER A 60 1.01 2.30 3.45
N GLU A 61 1.24 1.18 4.13
CA GLU A 61 0.91 -0.16 3.64
C GLU A 61 -0.60 -0.45 3.53
N MET A 62 -1.46 0.46 3.96
CA MET A 62 -2.91 0.32 3.80
C MET A 62 -3.42 0.82 2.43
N LEU A 63 -2.61 1.53 1.63
CA LEU A 63 -2.98 2.00 0.29
C LEU A 63 -3.60 0.90 -0.60
N PRO A 64 -3.07 -0.34 -0.63
CA PRO A 64 -3.64 -1.42 -1.44
C PRO A 64 -5.10 -1.78 -1.12
N ALA A 65 -5.64 -1.40 0.04
CA ALA A 65 -7.05 -1.60 0.39
C ALA A 65 -8.00 -1.02 -0.68
N HIS A 66 -7.61 0.07 -1.35
CA HIS A 66 -8.37 0.65 -2.45
C HIS A 66 -8.50 -0.25 -3.69
N GLY A 67 -7.70 -1.27 -3.82
CA GLY A 67 -7.78 -2.26 -4.90
C GLY A 67 -8.83 -3.35 -4.65
N TYR A 68 -9.15 -3.65 -3.41
CA TYR A 68 -10.03 -4.77 -3.04
C TYR A 68 -11.50 -4.46 -3.28
N PRO A 69 -12.25 -5.30 -4.04
CA PRO A 69 -13.64 -5.02 -4.41
C PRO A 69 -14.58 -4.81 -3.22
N GLU A 70 -14.46 -5.63 -2.17
CA GLU A 70 -15.32 -5.56 -1.00
C GLU A 70 -15.10 -4.27 -0.18
N LEU A 71 -13.88 -3.73 -0.17
CA LEU A 71 -13.57 -2.45 0.48
C LEU A 71 -13.95 -1.26 -0.38
N LYS A 72 -13.79 -1.35 -1.71
CA LYS A 72 -14.14 -0.28 -2.66
C LYS A 72 -15.62 0.09 -2.65
N LYS A 73 -16.49 -0.81 -2.24
CA LYS A 73 -17.94 -0.52 -2.17
C LYS A 73 -18.33 0.50 -1.09
N TYR A 74 -17.43 0.80 -0.16
CA TYR A 74 -17.67 1.83 0.84
C TYR A 74 -17.26 3.22 0.29
N PRO A 75 -18.23 4.12 -0.01
CA PRO A 75 -17.94 5.41 -0.66
C PRO A 75 -17.15 6.37 0.23
N HIS A 76 -17.10 6.11 1.54
CA HIS A 76 -16.35 6.90 2.51
C HIS A 76 -14.91 6.37 2.74
N LEU A 77 -14.49 5.31 2.06
CA LEU A 77 -13.08 4.99 1.83
C LEU A 77 -12.56 5.97 0.77
N ALA A 78 -12.16 7.17 1.22
CA ALA A 78 -12.15 8.36 0.39
C ALA A 78 -10.82 8.61 -0.35
N GLY A 79 -9.72 8.05 0.11
CA GLY A 79 -8.40 8.23 -0.50
C GLY A 79 -7.24 7.84 0.42
N ASN A 80 -6.05 8.30 0.06
CA ASN A 80 -4.83 8.05 0.83
C ASN A 80 -4.32 9.33 1.49
N PHE A 81 -3.89 9.23 2.73
CA PHE A 81 -3.27 10.30 3.50
C PHE A 81 -1.75 10.11 3.53
N GLY A 82 -1.02 11.10 3.08
CA GLY A 82 0.44 11.07 3.16
C GLY A 82 1.11 9.99 2.33
N THR A 83 2.25 9.51 2.82
CA THR A 83 3.15 8.59 2.12
C THR A 83 3.50 7.36 2.96
N ALA A 84 4.78 7.04 3.12
CA ALA A 84 5.25 5.84 3.79
C ALA A 84 5.50 6.05 5.29
N TRP A 85 5.74 4.93 6.00
CA TRP A 85 5.95 4.89 7.44
C TRP A 85 7.02 5.88 7.96
N GLN A 86 8.09 6.10 7.22
CA GLN A 86 9.18 6.99 7.62
C GLN A 86 8.80 8.47 7.65
N SER A 87 7.72 8.86 7.00
CA SER A 87 7.24 10.24 6.94
C SER A 87 6.18 10.57 8.01
N GLN A 88 5.67 9.56 8.73
CA GLN A 88 4.51 9.69 9.61
C GLN A 88 4.65 10.78 10.68
N GLN A 89 5.83 10.95 11.27
CA GLN A 89 6.04 11.99 12.32
C GLN A 89 5.86 13.42 11.79
N LYS A 90 6.11 13.63 10.48
CA LYS A 90 5.87 14.91 9.82
C LYS A 90 4.44 15.02 9.32
N GLU A 91 3.93 13.94 8.74
CA GLU A 91 2.62 13.92 8.11
C GLU A 91 1.47 13.99 9.13
N PHE A 92 1.66 13.41 10.31
CA PHE A 92 0.66 13.45 11.40
C PHE A 92 0.81 14.66 12.33
N ASP A 93 1.78 15.53 12.09
CA ASP A 93 1.98 16.71 12.94
C ASP A 93 0.73 17.59 12.93
N ASN A 94 0.15 17.82 14.12
CA ASN A 94 -1.10 18.57 14.31
C ASN A 94 -2.31 18.10 13.49
N ILE A 95 -2.35 16.86 13.06
CA ILE A 95 -3.48 16.30 12.29
C ILE A 95 -4.80 16.45 13.07
N PRO A 96 -5.90 16.96 12.45
CA PRO A 96 -7.20 17.12 13.13
C PRO A 96 -8.05 15.84 13.08
N ALA A 97 -7.42 14.67 13.20
CA ALA A 97 -8.09 13.37 13.09
C ALA A 97 -7.35 12.31 13.92
N PRO A 98 -8.03 11.27 14.40
CA PRO A 98 -7.39 10.14 15.02
C PRO A 98 -6.77 9.21 13.95
N ILE A 99 -5.76 8.45 14.39
CA ILE A 99 -4.97 7.54 13.56
C ILE A 99 -5.06 6.15 14.18
N LEU A 100 -5.44 5.15 13.39
CA LEU A 100 -5.45 3.74 13.78
C LEU A 100 -4.28 3.00 13.17
N PHE A 101 -3.42 2.43 14.01
CA PHE A 101 -2.40 1.48 13.59
C PHE A 101 -2.87 0.05 13.82
N THR A 102 -2.95 -0.73 12.75
CA THR A 102 -3.46 -2.10 12.76
C THR A 102 -2.37 -3.15 12.96
N THR A 103 -1.14 -2.80 12.55
CA THR A 103 0.04 -3.66 12.64
C THR A 103 1.30 -2.82 12.86
N ASN A 104 2.47 -3.35 12.51
CA ASN A 104 3.77 -2.68 12.58
C ASN A 104 3.86 -1.32 11.84
N CYS A 105 5.06 -0.81 11.67
CA CYS A 105 5.38 0.51 11.07
C CYS A 105 4.99 1.72 11.95
N LEU A 106 4.73 1.52 13.22
CA LEU A 106 4.49 2.58 14.19
C LEU A 106 5.83 3.15 14.71
N MET A 107 6.06 4.43 14.46
CA MET A 107 7.20 5.17 15.03
C MET A 107 6.81 5.83 16.36
N PRO A 108 7.79 6.20 17.22
CA PRO A 108 7.52 7.04 18.39
C PRO A 108 6.74 8.29 18.01
N GLN A 109 5.63 8.55 18.72
CA GLN A 109 4.73 9.65 18.42
C GLN A 109 5.29 10.97 18.92
N ARG A 110 4.99 12.06 18.21
CA ARG A 110 5.25 13.42 18.69
C ARG A 110 4.09 13.89 19.58
N PRO A 111 4.37 14.78 20.56
CA PRO A 111 3.32 15.35 21.43
C PRO A 111 2.16 16.00 20.67
N SER A 112 2.42 16.51 19.45
CA SER A 112 1.43 17.20 18.62
C SER A 112 0.31 16.32 18.07
N TYR A 113 0.44 14.97 18.15
CA TYR A 113 -0.59 14.03 17.70
C TYR A 113 -0.69 12.74 18.53
N GLN A 114 0.13 12.58 19.58
CA GLN A 114 0.18 11.35 20.38
C GLN A 114 -1.17 10.97 20.99
N ASP A 115 -1.95 11.96 21.43
CA ASP A 115 -3.29 11.79 22.00
C ASP A 115 -4.34 11.28 21.02
N ARG A 116 -4.02 11.28 19.73
CA ARG A 116 -4.89 10.86 18.61
C ARG A 116 -4.54 9.49 18.05
N VAL A 117 -3.50 8.84 18.59
CA VAL A 117 -3.03 7.55 18.07
C VAL A 117 -3.68 6.41 18.83
N TYR A 118 -4.27 5.51 18.07
CA TYR A 118 -4.86 4.25 18.52
C TYR A 118 -4.10 3.08 17.91
N THR A 119 -4.00 2.01 18.67
CA THR A 119 -3.41 0.76 18.22
C THR A 119 -4.41 -0.38 18.36
N THR A 120 -4.23 -1.44 17.58
CA THR A 120 -5.03 -2.65 17.68
C THR A 120 -4.22 -3.88 17.27
N SER A 121 -4.79 -5.07 17.38
CA SER A 121 -4.15 -6.34 17.00
C SER A 121 -2.81 -6.56 17.70
N VAL A 122 -1.73 -6.72 16.94
CA VAL A 122 -0.40 -7.06 17.45
C VAL A 122 0.50 -5.85 17.70
N VAL A 123 0.07 -4.65 17.32
CA VAL A 123 0.85 -3.43 17.52
C VAL A 123 0.39 -2.69 18.79
N GLY A 124 1.32 -2.26 19.58
CA GLY A 124 1.06 -1.45 20.77
C GLY A 124 2.23 -0.54 21.10
N TYR A 125 1.96 0.51 21.84
CA TYR A 125 2.97 1.43 22.34
C TYR A 125 2.56 1.95 23.71
N LYS A 126 3.52 2.13 24.59
CA LYS A 126 3.24 2.58 25.97
C LYS A 126 2.51 3.93 25.98
N GLY A 127 1.36 3.95 26.66
CA GLY A 127 0.56 5.18 26.82
C GLY A 127 -0.43 5.46 25.70
N LEU A 128 -0.49 4.63 24.65
CA LEU A 128 -1.51 4.74 23.62
C LEU A 128 -2.76 3.90 23.95
N THR A 129 -3.91 4.35 23.48
CA THR A 129 -5.14 3.59 23.57
C THR A 129 -5.08 2.38 22.63
N HIS A 130 -5.27 1.19 23.18
CA HIS A 130 -5.31 -0.05 22.42
C HIS A 130 -6.73 -0.59 22.34
N ILE A 131 -7.18 -0.85 21.11
CA ILE A 131 -8.51 -1.44 20.85
C ILE A 131 -8.34 -2.96 20.74
N THR A 132 -8.86 -3.66 21.73
CA THR A 132 -8.79 -5.13 21.81
C THR A 132 -9.96 -5.76 21.08
N GLY A 133 -9.73 -6.85 20.37
CA GLY A 133 -10.79 -7.69 19.78
C GLY A 133 -11.36 -8.69 20.79
N ASP A 134 -12.57 -9.17 20.51
CA ASP A 134 -13.16 -10.32 21.18
C ASP A 134 -12.52 -11.65 20.71
N ALA A 135 -13.04 -12.79 21.18
CA ALA A 135 -12.54 -14.11 20.83
C ALA A 135 -12.65 -14.43 19.31
N ASP A 136 -13.59 -13.80 18.61
CA ASP A 136 -13.80 -13.94 17.17
C ASP A 136 -13.03 -12.90 16.35
N GLY A 137 -12.30 -12.00 17.05
CA GLY A 137 -11.53 -10.92 16.47
C GLY A 137 -12.39 -9.75 16.00
N ASN A 138 -13.61 -9.59 16.52
CA ASN A 138 -14.41 -8.40 16.28
C ASN A 138 -13.96 -7.29 17.23
N LYS A 139 -13.92 -6.07 16.74
CA LYS A 139 -13.43 -4.91 17.46
C LYS A 139 -14.50 -3.83 17.54
N ASP A 140 -14.57 -3.16 18.68
CA ASP A 140 -15.40 -1.98 18.86
C ASP A 140 -14.56 -0.72 18.61
N PHE A 141 -14.80 -0.08 17.49
CA PHE A 141 -14.14 1.15 17.09
C PHE A 141 -14.86 2.43 17.57
N THR A 142 -15.89 2.30 18.42
CA THR A 142 -16.61 3.46 18.98
C THR A 142 -15.67 4.53 19.56
N PRO A 143 -14.62 4.21 20.34
CA PRO A 143 -13.75 5.24 20.92
C PRO A 143 -13.05 6.12 19.87
N ILE A 144 -12.55 5.54 18.78
CA ILE A 144 -11.87 6.30 17.73
C ILE A 144 -12.88 7.06 16.85
N ILE A 145 -14.07 6.49 16.63
CA ILE A 145 -15.17 7.12 15.89
C ILE A 145 -15.64 8.39 16.60
N GLU A 146 -15.92 8.30 17.91
CA GLU A 146 -16.31 9.45 18.72
C GLU A 146 -15.21 10.52 18.77
N HIS A 147 -13.95 10.09 18.81
CA HIS A 147 -12.82 11.01 18.78
C HIS A 147 -12.74 11.77 17.45
N ALA A 148 -12.96 11.09 16.32
CA ALA A 148 -13.00 11.72 15.00
C ALA A 148 -14.11 12.79 14.90
N LEU A 149 -15.31 12.46 15.38
CA LEU A 149 -16.44 13.37 15.41
C LEU A 149 -16.16 14.60 16.30
N ARG A 150 -15.53 14.40 17.45
CA ARG A 150 -15.18 15.49 18.37
C ARG A 150 -14.09 16.41 17.81
N LEU A 151 -13.11 15.87 17.07
CA LEU A 151 -12.06 16.66 16.43
C LEU A 151 -12.58 17.43 15.21
N GLY A 152 -13.60 16.94 14.52
CA GLY A 152 -14.28 17.62 13.43
C GLY A 152 -13.54 17.62 12.10
N GLY A 153 -12.28 17.22 12.05
CA GLY A 153 -11.47 17.16 10.82
C GLY A 153 -11.04 18.51 10.27
N TYR A 154 -10.75 18.58 8.98
CA TYR A 154 -10.39 19.83 8.32
C TYR A 154 -11.62 20.70 8.06
N GLU A 155 -11.49 22.01 8.23
CA GLU A 155 -12.55 23.00 7.93
C GLU A 155 -12.78 23.17 6.43
N HIS A 156 -11.74 22.92 5.62
CA HIS A 156 -11.74 22.99 4.15
C HIS A 156 -11.07 21.75 3.59
N ASP A 157 -11.33 21.49 2.31
CA ASP A 157 -10.62 20.43 1.59
C ASP A 157 -9.12 20.67 1.67
N HIS A 158 -8.36 19.59 1.97
CA HIS A 158 -6.92 19.62 2.15
C HIS A 158 -6.26 18.70 1.14
N SER A 159 -5.35 19.25 0.32
CA SER A 159 -4.62 18.47 -0.67
C SER A 159 -3.18 18.26 -0.21
N MET A 160 -2.73 17.02 -0.33
CA MET A 160 -1.33 16.63 -0.16
C MET A 160 -0.76 16.21 -1.51
N SER A 161 0.53 16.09 -1.58
CA SER A 161 1.24 15.54 -2.73
C SER A 161 2.15 14.39 -2.30
N GLY A 162 2.44 13.50 -3.23
CA GLY A 162 3.54 12.55 -3.09
C GLY A 162 4.89 13.24 -3.06
N ILE A 163 5.94 12.47 -2.88
CA ILE A 163 7.33 12.98 -2.74
C ILE A 163 7.77 13.77 -3.98
N ASN A 164 7.26 13.42 -5.16
CA ASN A 164 7.61 14.07 -6.43
C ASN A 164 6.59 15.13 -6.88
N GLY A 165 5.62 15.46 -6.03
CA GLY A 165 4.61 16.48 -6.32
C GLY A 165 3.35 15.96 -7.00
N GLY A 166 3.24 14.67 -7.28
CA GLY A 166 2.04 14.06 -7.84
C GLY A 166 0.91 13.98 -6.83
N HIS A 167 -0.34 13.98 -7.32
CA HIS A 167 -1.55 13.95 -6.49
C HIS A 167 -2.41 12.70 -6.71
N VAL A 168 -1.95 11.79 -7.56
CA VAL A 168 -2.65 10.54 -7.90
C VAL A 168 -1.73 9.37 -7.64
N LEU A 169 -2.25 8.36 -6.96
CA LEU A 169 -1.60 7.08 -6.73
C LEU A 169 -2.40 5.99 -7.41
N THR A 170 -1.72 4.99 -7.96
CA THR A 170 -2.35 3.83 -8.57
C THR A 170 -1.95 2.58 -7.78
N THR A 171 -2.90 1.70 -7.50
CA THR A 171 -2.69 0.43 -6.80
C THR A 171 -3.59 -0.66 -7.38
N GLY A 172 -3.50 -1.88 -6.86
CA GLY A 172 -4.40 -2.98 -7.24
C GLY A 172 -3.88 -3.87 -8.35
N PHE A 173 -2.60 -3.81 -8.70
CA PHE A 173 -1.95 -4.69 -9.67
C PHE A 173 -1.35 -5.95 -9.01
N ALA A 174 -2.14 -6.64 -8.16
CA ALA A 174 -1.76 -7.96 -7.66
C ALA A 174 -1.70 -9.00 -8.79
N HIS A 175 -1.24 -10.23 -8.46
CA HIS A 175 -1.02 -11.24 -9.52
C HIS A 175 -2.26 -11.51 -10.37
N ALA A 176 -3.47 -11.57 -9.79
CA ALA A 176 -4.68 -11.80 -10.57
C ALA A 176 -4.90 -10.69 -11.63
N ALA A 177 -4.72 -9.43 -11.27
CA ALA A 177 -4.85 -8.30 -12.18
C ALA A 177 -3.76 -8.30 -13.26
N VAL A 178 -2.51 -8.57 -12.91
CA VAL A 178 -1.39 -8.62 -13.88
C VAL A 178 -1.56 -9.80 -14.82
N LEU A 179 -1.89 -10.99 -14.29
CA LEU A 179 -2.05 -12.20 -15.09
C LEU A 179 -3.29 -12.16 -15.99
N SER A 180 -4.31 -11.39 -15.65
CA SER A 180 -5.44 -11.16 -16.58
C SER A 180 -5.03 -10.43 -17.86
N HIS A 181 -3.89 -9.73 -17.84
CA HIS A 181 -3.27 -9.05 -18.98
C HIS A 181 -2.00 -9.79 -19.49
N ALA A 182 -1.79 -11.03 -19.05
CA ALA A 182 -0.56 -11.77 -19.38
C ALA A 182 -0.32 -11.88 -20.89
N GLU A 183 -1.36 -12.18 -21.68
CA GLU A 183 -1.25 -12.26 -23.13
C GLU A 183 -0.78 -10.95 -23.76
N GLN A 184 -1.30 -9.82 -23.30
CA GLN A 184 -0.89 -8.49 -23.74
C GLN A 184 0.56 -8.20 -23.37
N ILE A 185 0.97 -8.51 -22.13
CA ILE A 185 2.35 -8.33 -21.66
C ILE A 185 3.32 -9.19 -22.47
N ILE A 186 3.00 -10.48 -22.69
CA ILE A 186 3.80 -11.41 -23.46
C ILE A 186 3.93 -10.92 -24.91
N ASN A 187 2.84 -10.45 -25.52
CA ASN A 187 2.87 -9.90 -26.87
C ASN A 187 3.76 -8.66 -26.96
N SER A 188 3.68 -7.73 -25.99
CA SER A 188 4.54 -6.55 -25.94
C SER A 188 6.02 -6.89 -25.75
N ILE A 189 6.32 -7.95 -24.99
CA ILE A 189 7.69 -8.48 -24.85
C ILE A 189 8.17 -9.07 -26.19
N ASN A 190 7.37 -9.91 -26.84
CA ASN A 190 7.71 -10.53 -28.13
C ASN A 190 7.92 -9.51 -29.24
N GLN A 191 7.18 -8.40 -29.22
CA GLN A 191 7.34 -7.29 -30.17
C GLN A 191 8.53 -6.36 -29.82
N GLY A 192 9.16 -6.56 -28.67
CA GLY A 192 10.26 -5.74 -28.19
C GLY A 192 9.84 -4.36 -27.65
N HIS A 193 8.55 -4.14 -27.39
CA HIS A 193 8.04 -2.92 -26.78
C HIS A 193 8.34 -2.91 -25.28
N ILE A 194 8.35 -4.08 -24.63
CA ILE A 194 8.83 -4.27 -23.25
C ILE A 194 10.11 -5.13 -23.33
N ARG A 195 11.23 -4.55 -22.92
CA ARG A 195 12.52 -5.23 -22.93
C ARG A 195 13.05 -5.59 -21.56
N HIS A 196 12.55 -4.97 -20.52
CA HIS A 196 12.99 -5.22 -19.15
C HIS A 196 11.89 -4.97 -18.14
N ILE A 197 11.96 -5.71 -17.03
CA ILE A 197 11.06 -5.55 -15.88
C ILE A 197 11.94 -5.29 -14.65
N PHE A 198 11.63 -4.24 -13.92
CA PHE A 198 12.26 -3.95 -12.63
C PHE A 198 11.27 -4.19 -11.51
N LEU A 199 11.64 -4.94 -10.49
CA LEU A 199 10.90 -5.01 -9.23
C LEU A 199 11.60 -4.10 -8.23
N VAL A 200 11.03 -2.94 -7.96
CA VAL A 200 11.59 -1.92 -7.07
C VAL A 200 10.68 -1.77 -5.86
N GLY A 201 11.14 -2.13 -4.66
CA GLY A 201 10.26 -2.06 -3.50
C GLY A 201 10.89 -2.48 -2.18
N GLY A 202 10.03 -2.74 -1.21
CA GLY A 202 10.41 -3.07 0.16
C GLY A 202 10.12 -1.92 1.13
N CYS A 203 10.68 -1.99 2.34
CA CYS A 203 10.43 -0.95 3.37
C CYS A 203 11.09 0.38 3.05
N ASP A 204 12.17 0.38 2.27
CA ASP A 204 13.09 1.50 2.06
C ASP A 204 13.69 2.01 3.40
N GLY A 205 14.19 3.23 3.49
CA GLY A 205 14.86 3.75 4.67
C GLY A 205 14.41 5.15 5.08
N ALA A 206 14.58 5.44 6.36
CA ALA A 206 14.24 6.73 6.96
C ALA A 206 15.38 7.76 6.92
N HIS A 207 16.55 7.41 6.39
CA HIS A 207 17.70 8.31 6.37
C HIS A 207 17.37 9.59 5.59
N PRO A 208 17.59 10.79 6.13
CA PRO A 208 17.39 12.04 5.42
C PRO A 208 18.16 12.10 4.10
N GLY A 209 17.50 12.56 3.04
CA GLY A 209 18.10 12.63 1.70
C GLY A 209 18.12 11.32 0.92
N ARG A 210 17.57 10.25 1.47
CA ARG A 210 17.47 8.98 0.74
C ARG A 210 16.47 9.08 -0.41
N ASN A 211 16.97 9.01 -1.63
CA ASN A 211 16.19 9.12 -2.87
C ASN A 211 16.59 8.06 -3.93
N TYR A 212 17.30 7.02 -3.51
CA TYR A 212 17.84 6.00 -4.42
C TYR A 212 16.77 5.41 -5.34
N TYR A 213 15.60 5.01 -4.79
CA TYR A 213 14.51 4.46 -5.61
C TYR A 213 13.93 5.48 -6.58
N THR A 214 13.77 6.73 -6.15
CA THR A 214 13.29 7.81 -7.01
C THR A 214 14.22 8.01 -8.21
N ASP A 215 15.53 8.12 -7.93
CA ASP A 215 16.53 8.35 -8.97
C ASP A 215 16.67 7.15 -9.89
N PHE A 216 16.64 5.93 -9.34
CA PHE A 216 16.68 4.69 -10.11
C PHE A 216 15.49 4.61 -11.08
N VAL A 217 14.26 4.79 -10.58
CA VAL A 217 13.05 4.65 -11.40
C VAL A 217 12.95 5.73 -12.46
N LYS A 218 13.37 6.97 -12.17
CA LYS A 218 13.46 8.04 -13.18
C LYS A 218 14.41 7.74 -14.33
N GLN A 219 15.39 6.88 -14.10
CA GLN A 219 16.41 6.50 -15.10
C GLN A 219 16.10 5.17 -15.79
N THR A 220 15.00 4.50 -15.45
CA THR A 220 14.61 3.25 -16.13
C THR A 220 14.31 3.54 -17.61
N PRO A 221 14.75 2.65 -18.53
CA PRO A 221 14.46 2.79 -19.96
C PRO A 221 12.96 2.91 -20.24
N MET A 222 12.61 3.62 -21.31
CA MET A 222 11.21 3.85 -21.71
C MET A 222 10.48 2.56 -22.10
N ASP A 223 11.21 1.53 -22.50
CA ASP A 223 10.75 0.19 -22.85
C ASP A 223 10.80 -0.79 -21.67
N SER A 224 10.65 -0.30 -20.45
CA SER A 224 10.65 -1.12 -19.24
C SER A 224 9.40 -0.91 -18.37
N LEU A 225 8.98 -1.98 -17.70
CA LEU A 225 7.98 -1.94 -16.63
C LEU A 225 8.66 -1.86 -15.26
N VAL A 226 8.01 -1.19 -14.33
CA VAL A 226 8.40 -1.12 -12.92
C VAL A 226 7.28 -1.72 -12.07
N LEU A 227 7.49 -2.92 -11.59
CA LEU A 227 6.65 -3.53 -10.56
C LEU A 227 7.09 -2.96 -9.21
N THR A 228 6.14 -2.68 -8.34
CA THR A 228 6.45 -2.20 -6.99
C THR A 228 5.54 -2.80 -5.94
N LEU A 229 5.98 -2.76 -4.72
CA LEU A 229 5.24 -3.21 -3.53
C LEU A 229 5.83 -2.59 -2.26
N ALA A 230 5.09 -2.69 -1.16
CA ALA A 230 5.49 -2.19 0.15
C ALA A 230 5.69 -0.66 0.19
N CYS A 231 6.31 -0.14 1.25
CA CYS A 231 6.45 1.30 1.47
C CYS A 231 7.42 2.00 0.49
N GLY A 232 8.36 1.26 -0.08
CA GLY A 232 9.33 1.81 -1.04
C GLY A 232 8.68 2.41 -2.28
N LYS A 233 7.47 1.96 -2.65
CA LYS A 233 6.68 2.54 -3.74
C LYS A 233 6.50 4.05 -3.63
N TYR A 234 6.38 4.59 -2.43
CA TYR A 234 6.12 6.02 -2.22
C TYR A 234 7.26 6.93 -2.63
N ARG A 235 8.42 6.38 -2.95
CA ARG A 235 9.53 7.15 -3.53
C ARG A 235 9.26 7.58 -4.97
N PHE A 236 8.32 6.92 -5.66
CA PHE A 236 8.11 7.15 -7.10
C PHE A 236 6.68 6.86 -7.60
N ASN A 237 5.76 6.33 -6.78
CA ASN A 237 4.42 5.96 -7.24
C ASN A 237 3.51 7.15 -7.59
N ASP A 238 3.95 8.37 -7.29
CA ASP A 238 3.33 9.62 -7.71
C ASP A 238 3.92 10.20 -9.00
N LEU A 239 4.87 9.48 -9.64
CA LEU A 239 5.39 9.81 -10.97
C LEU A 239 4.45 9.29 -12.04
N ASP A 240 4.33 10.05 -13.12
CA ASP A 240 3.73 9.58 -14.37
C ASP A 240 4.85 9.18 -15.34
N LEU A 241 5.07 7.89 -15.51
CA LEU A 241 6.05 7.36 -16.48
C LEU A 241 5.40 6.98 -17.81
N GLY A 242 4.08 7.20 -17.97
CA GLY A 242 3.33 6.81 -19.15
C GLY A 242 2.98 5.33 -19.19
N GLU A 243 2.69 4.85 -20.38
CA GLU A 243 2.20 3.49 -20.65
C GLU A 243 2.97 2.86 -21.82
N ILE A 244 3.01 1.52 -21.85
CA ILE A 244 3.46 0.72 -23.00
C ILE A 244 2.28 -0.14 -23.43
N ASP A 245 1.80 0.04 -24.65
CA ASP A 245 0.66 -0.69 -25.22
C ASP A 245 -0.61 -0.67 -24.32
N GLY A 246 -0.84 0.46 -23.63
CA GLY A 246 -1.94 0.62 -22.68
C GLY A 246 -1.70 0.04 -21.29
N ILE A 247 -0.50 -0.49 -21.02
CA ILE A 247 -0.09 -0.98 -19.71
C ILE A 247 0.66 0.14 -18.99
N PRO A 248 0.23 0.61 -17.82
CA PRO A 248 0.99 1.59 -17.03
C PRO A 248 2.40 1.07 -16.73
N ARG A 249 3.39 1.93 -16.86
CA ARG A 249 4.77 1.52 -16.60
C ARG A 249 5.07 1.28 -15.12
N ILE A 250 4.29 1.85 -14.20
CA ILE A 250 4.37 1.55 -12.76
C ILE A 250 3.15 0.72 -12.36
N LEU A 251 3.40 -0.48 -11.84
CA LEU A 251 2.39 -1.43 -11.40
C LEU A 251 2.57 -1.72 -9.90
N ASP A 252 1.73 -1.12 -9.05
CA ASP A 252 1.74 -1.38 -7.61
C ASP A 252 1.01 -2.69 -7.30
N MET A 253 1.78 -3.69 -6.92
CA MET A 253 1.32 -5.05 -6.63
C MET A 253 0.69 -5.19 -5.23
N GLY A 254 0.93 -4.25 -4.32
CA GLY A 254 0.30 -4.27 -3.01
C GLY A 254 1.23 -4.04 -1.82
N GLN A 255 0.92 -4.70 -0.72
CA GLN A 255 1.67 -4.66 0.55
C GLN A 255 2.97 -5.48 0.45
N CYS A 256 3.81 -5.42 1.48
CA CYS A 256 5.03 -6.22 1.53
C CYS A 256 4.76 -7.74 1.43
N ASN A 257 3.64 -8.23 1.93
CA ASN A 257 3.22 -9.62 1.76
C ASN A 257 2.92 -9.99 0.29
N ASP A 258 2.57 -9.01 -0.54
CA ASP A 258 2.28 -9.19 -1.97
C ASP A 258 3.56 -9.40 -2.81
N SER A 259 4.72 -9.54 -2.16
CA SER A 259 5.88 -10.22 -2.76
C SER A 259 5.50 -11.60 -3.32
N TYR A 260 4.48 -12.23 -2.74
CA TYR A 260 3.87 -13.44 -3.31
C TYR A 260 3.31 -13.19 -4.72
N SER A 261 2.63 -12.08 -4.95
CA SER A 261 2.16 -11.69 -6.27
C SER A 261 3.31 -11.51 -7.27
N ALA A 262 4.42 -10.87 -6.84
CA ALA A 262 5.59 -10.72 -7.71
C ALA A 262 6.19 -12.07 -8.11
N ILE A 263 6.29 -13.01 -7.16
CA ILE A 263 6.75 -14.38 -7.44
C ILE A 263 5.81 -15.09 -8.43
N LYS A 264 4.50 -14.99 -8.23
CA LYS A 264 3.50 -15.61 -9.14
C LYS A 264 3.61 -15.08 -10.56
N VAL A 265 3.81 -13.77 -10.71
CA VAL A 265 3.99 -13.15 -12.04
C VAL A 265 5.30 -13.60 -12.67
N ALA A 266 6.41 -13.62 -11.92
CA ALA A 266 7.71 -14.08 -12.44
C ALA A 266 7.66 -15.55 -12.89
N LEU A 267 7.05 -16.42 -12.09
CA LEU A 267 6.87 -17.84 -12.45
C LEU A 267 6.00 -18.01 -13.71
N ALA A 268 4.90 -17.27 -13.82
CA ALA A 268 4.03 -17.33 -14.98
C ALA A 268 4.73 -16.83 -16.27
N LEU A 269 5.56 -15.79 -16.17
CA LEU A 269 6.37 -15.33 -17.30
C LEU A 269 7.45 -16.35 -17.68
N ALA A 270 8.12 -16.97 -16.72
CA ALA A 270 9.11 -18.00 -16.96
C ALA A 270 8.50 -19.22 -17.68
N ASP A 271 7.31 -19.65 -17.23
CA ASP A 271 6.54 -20.73 -17.88
C ASP A 271 6.14 -20.35 -19.31
N ALA A 272 5.64 -19.14 -19.51
CA ALA A 272 5.21 -18.66 -20.83
C ALA A 272 6.36 -18.55 -21.86
N PHE A 273 7.59 -18.30 -21.40
CA PHE A 273 8.80 -18.21 -22.23
C PHE A 273 9.64 -19.49 -22.24
N ASP A 274 9.17 -20.56 -21.59
CA ASP A 274 9.89 -21.83 -21.44
C ASP A 274 11.34 -21.64 -20.95
N CYS A 275 11.51 -20.84 -19.90
CA CYS A 275 12.82 -20.51 -19.34
C CYS A 275 12.78 -20.52 -17.80
N SER A 276 13.94 -20.41 -17.16
CA SER A 276 13.97 -20.20 -15.71
C SER A 276 13.70 -18.73 -15.34
N VAL A 277 13.28 -18.48 -14.10
CA VAL A 277 13.11 -17.10 -13.60
C VAL A 277 14.40 -16.28 -13.71
N ASN A 278 15.55 -16.93 -13.61
CA ASN A 278 16.87 -16.28 -13.72
C ASN A 278 17.21 -15.86 -15.17
N ASP A 279 16.54 -16.44 -16.16
CA ASP A 279 16.73 -16.10 -17.56
C ASP A 279 15.80 -14.98 -18.04
N LEU A 280 14.82 -14.58 -17.20
CA LEU A 280 13.93 -13.46 -17.49
C LEU A 280 14.70 -12.13 -17.47
N PRO A 281 14.32 -11.15 -18.30
CA PRO A 281 14.84 -9.78 -18.22
C PRO A 281 14.26 -9.04 -17.01
N LEU A 282 14.51 -9.58 -15.82
CA LEU A 282 13.99 -9.13 -14.53
C LEU A 282 15.14 -8.73 -13.60
N THR A 283 15.07 -7.52 -13.07
CA THR A 283 16.02 -7.03 -12.05
C THR A 283 15.28 -6.69 -10.75
N LEU A 284 15.82 -7.16 -9.63
CA LEU A 284 15.29 -6.91 -8.29
C LEU A 284 16.08 -5.78 -7.62
N VAL A 285 15.39 -4.74 -7.18
CA VAL A 285 15.93 -3.60 -6.44
C VAL A 285 15.14 -3.46 -5.14
N LEU A 286 15.59 -4.18 -4.13
CA LEU A 286 14.79 -4.45 -2.93
C LEU A 286 15.54 -4.04 -1.66
N SER A 287 14.82 -3.49 -0.68
CA SER A 287 15.33 -3.24 0.66
C SER A 287 14.23 -3.38 1.71
N TRP A 288 14.49 -4.18 2.73
CA TRP A 288 13.63 -4.34 3.89
C TRP A 288 14.41 -4.15 5.19
N TYR A 289 13.72 -3.75 6.25
CA TYR A 289 14.31 -3.57 7.58
C TYR A 289 13.94 -4.66 8.57
N GLU A 290 12.85 -5.36 8.34
CA GLU A 290 12.30 -6.30 9.30
C GLU A 290 12.72 -7.73 8.99
N GLN A 291 12.46 -8.63 9.94
CA GLN A 291 12.65 -10.07 9.78
C GLN A 291 11.89 -10.64 8.57
N LYS A 292 10.80 -10.01 8.14
CA LYS A 292 10.12 -10.30 6.87
C LYS A 292 11.05 -10.19 5.66
N ALA A 293 11.98 -9.25 5.70
CA ALA A 293 12.97 -9.07 4.66
C ALA A 293 13.82 -10.32 4.47
N VAL A 294 14.26 -10.92 5.58
CA VAL A 294 15.04 -12.15 5.55
C VAL A 294 14.22 -13.31 4.97
N CYS A 295 12.95 -13.45 5.37
CA CYS A 295 12.07 -14.48 4.83
C CYS A 295 11.85 -14.31 3.33
N ILE A 296 11.61 -13.07 2.86
CA ILE A 296 11.42 -12.77 1.43
C ILE A 296 12.71 -13.03 0.65
N LEU A 297 13.86 -12.54 1.16
CA LEU A 297 15.15 -12.76 0.52
C LEU A 297 15.46 -14.25 0.39
N LEU A 298 15.30 -15.02 1.47
CA LEU A 298 15.53 -16.47 1.43
C LEU A 298 14.56 -17.18 0.48
N THR A 299 13.32 -16.72 0.36
CA THR A 299 12.35 -17.27 -0.60
C THR A 299 12.74 -16.96 -2.05
N LEU A 300 13.35 -15.80 -2.30
CA LEU A 300 13.80 -15.42 -3.64
C LEU A 300 15.11 -16.10 -4.06
N LEU A 301 15.92 -16.52 -3.08
CA LEU A 301 17.21 -17.20 -3.32
C LEU A 301 17.09 -18.74 -3.35
N SER A 302 15.96 -19.30 -2.93
CA SER A 302 15.69 -20.75 -2.93
C SER A 302 15.01 -21.21 -4.20
#